data_5152138222adbe2b8a01ec09f8cf1604
#
_entry.id   5152138222adbe2b8a01ec09f8cf1604
#
_cell.length_a   1.000
_cell.length_b   1.000
_cell.length_c   1.000
_cell.angle_alpha   90.00
_cell.angle_beta   90.00
_cell.angle_gamma   90.00
#
_symmetry.space_group_name_H-M   'P 1'
#
loop_
_entity.id
_entity.type
_entity.pdbx_description
1 polymer ?
#
loop_
_entity_poly.entity_id
_entity_poly.type
_entity_poly.pdbx_seq_one_letter_code
_entity_poly.pdbx_strand_id
1 'polypeptide(L)'
;MRKRRILPILLAALFLLSAGCGSPAGAPAAQTPNAADKPNAELPATQTPGETPAPADALLYADRTNTIYFPEGTDDADAEYILTYKLPVFMPEEPNCAALKAALSLYEEELTERVRTERLPLADRVAGEAAPSTSVDFEASFAGGYWNIRLFETVSYGVESETLPFALVLDESGNEQSFAAVSGQYEPEPLVAQQMYNAIDQNPDAYFGDVTPEDVRLALDLMNGFAVTDIGYEIFIRSGALAPAEAGILTFSIPRAALYPDCVGEALSIAEYETLLPAFHAIAAACAPNYEGFADGSPSAYTASAFLTQMLTTGSEDALWRDIPEDSYKAAFADYFTGIFPADLAEWGDGTLLQDGAYRVPVRPRAAYALRVDEAVRTEKTLIIYGMLLYGIPGTEEAGELAALVLTLTIDAAAPLGFRFLSAELA
;
A
#
# COMPACT_ATOMS: atom_id res chain seq x y z
N MET A 1 9.80 -9.25 -22.51
CA MET A 1 9.90 -7.76 -22.56
C MET A 1 8.49 -7.21 -22.89
N ARG A 2 7.67 -6.98 -21.90
CA ARG A 2 6.37 -6.31 -22.06
C ARG A 2 6.57 -4.85 -21.70
N LYS A 3 6.50 -3.97 -22.67
CA LYS A 3 6.45 -2.52 -22.46
C LYS A 3 5.15 -2.22 -21.70
N ARG A 4 5.24 -1.90 -20.42
CA ARG A 4 4.15 -1.28 -19.68
C ARG A 4 3.94 0.11 -20.28
N ARG A 5 2.79 0.32 -20.91
CA ARG A 5 2.34 1.65 -21.30
C ARG A 5 1.81 2.31 -20.04
N ILE A 6 2.62 3.17 -19.44
CA ILE A 6 2.15 4.12 -18.44
C ILE A 6 1.27 5.11 -19.18
N LEU A 7 0.00 5.14 -18.83
CA LEU A 7 -0.94 6.14 -19.35
C LEU A 7 -0.52 7.49 -18.75
N PRO A 8 -0.28 8.53 -19.55
CA PRO A 8 -0.04 9.85 -19.00
C PRO A 8 -1.37 10.36 -18.42
N ILE A 9 -1.41 10.58 -17.12
CA ILE A 9 -2.49 11.33 -16.49
C ILE A 9 -2.35 12.75 -16.98
N LEU A 10 -3.24 13.16 -17.88
CA LEU A 10 -3.36 14.51 -18.38
C LEU A 10 -3.93 15.36 -17.23
N LEU A 11 -3.05 16.04 -16.50
CA LEU A 11 -3.46 17.09 -15.57
C LEU A 11 -3.86 18.31 -16.40
N ALA A 12 -5.16 18.44 -16.69
CA ALA A 12 -5.71 19.65 -17.25
C ALA A 12 -5.78 20.71 -16.13
N ALA A 13 -4.74 21.54 -16.04
CA ALA A 13 -4.79 22.75 -15.24
C ALA A 13 -5.76 23.73 -15.92
N LEU A 14 -6.97 23.83 -15.41
CA LEU A 14 -7.94 24.84 -15.81
C LEU A 14 -7.64 26.13 -15.04
N PHE A 15 -6.88 27.04 -15.65
CA PHE A 15 -6.75 28.40 -15.17
C PHE A 15 -8.06 29.14 -15.42
N LEU A 16 -8.83 29.41 -14.39
CA LEU A 16 -9.91 30.42 -14.41
C LEU A 16 -9.33 31.73 -13.92
N LEU A 17 -9.00 32.59 -14.89
CA LEU A 17 -8.80 34.03 -14.69
C LEU A 17 -10.15 34.66 -14.34
N SER A 18 -10.33 35.10 -13.10
CA SER A 18 -11.36 36.10 -12.76
C SER A 18 -10.69 37.41 -12.33
N ALA A 19 -10.63 38.32 -13.30
CA ALA A 19 -10.36 39.72 -13.01
C ALA A 19 -11.61 40.34 -12.38
N GLY A 20 -11.45 40.95 -11.20
CA GLY A 20 -12.49 41.76 -10.56
C GLY A 20 -11.87 42.87 -9.71
N CYS A 21 -11.80 44.05 -10.29
CA CYS A 21 -11.46 45.31 -9.62
C CYS A 21 -12.48 45.71 -8.56
N GLY A 22 -11.99 46.25 -7.43
CA GLY A 22 -12.84 47.03 -6.53
C GLY A 22 -12.17 47.35 -5.21
N SER A 23 -11.41 48.44 -5.10
CA SER A 23 -11.16 49.10 -3.82
C SER A 23 -12.36 49.96 -3.43
N PRO A 24 -12.64 50.20 -2.12
CA PRO A 24 -12.02 51.33 -1.44
C PRO A 24 -11.66 51.19 0.05
N ALA A 25 -10.58 51.85 0.39
CA ALA A 25 -10.29 52.70 1.58
C ALA A 25 -10.92 52.42 2.95
N GLY A 26 -10.05 52.33 3.96
CA GLY A 26 -10.38 52.70 5.36
C GLY A 26 -9.60 51.91 6.40
N ALA A 27 -8.46 52.43 6.83
CA ALA A 27 -7.75 51.98 8.04
C ALA A 27 -8.54 52.34 9.33
N PRO A 28 -8.30 51.66 10.44
CA PRO A 28 -7.17 52.05 11.29
C PRO A 28 -6.37 50.88 11.92
N ALA A 29 -5.17 51.22 12.29
CA ALA A 29 -4.18 50.42 13.01
C ALA A 29 -4.68 49.79 14.30
N ALA A 30 -4.36 48.50 14.50
CA ALA A 30 -4.35 47.90 15.83
C ALA A 30 -3.17 46.93 15.94
N GLN A 31 -2.26 47.34 16.77
CA GLN A 31 -1.33 46.67 17.67
C GLN A 31 -1.07 45.17 17.50
N THR A 32 0.20 44.87 17.26
CA THR A 32 0.86 43.58 17.46
C THR A 32 0.70 43.05 18.90
N PRO A 33 0.28 41.83 19.15
CA PRO A 33 0.60 41.13 20.39
C PRO A 33 1.79 40.20 20.20
N ASN A 34 2.62 40.27 21.23
CA ASN A 34 3.82 39.51 21.49
C ASN A 34 3.68 37.98 21.28
N ALA A 35 4.75 37.42 20.75
CA ALA A 35 5.03 35.99 20.82
C ALA A 35 5.27 35.58 22.29
N ALA A 36 4.38 34.79 22.87
CA ALA A 36 4.64 33.86 23.96
C ALA A 36 3.46 32.91 24.13
N ASP A 37 3.80 31.65 24.35
CA ASP A 37 2.94 30.53 24.80
C ASP A 37 2.05 29.83 23.78
N LYS A 38 2.67 28.82 23.14
CA LYS A 38 1.95 27.65 22.64
C LYS A 38 1.67 26.72 23.84
N PRO A 39 0.43 26.36 24.15
CA PRO A 39 0.18 25.21 25.00
C PRO A 39 0.39 23.91 24.20
N ASN A 40 1.38 23.17 24.66
CA ASN A 40 1.61 21.79 24.29
C ASN A 40 0.43 20.96 24.83
N ALA A 41 -0.46 20.50 23.97
CA ALA A 41 -1.49 19.55 24.35
C ALA A 41 -0.88 18.13 24.35
N GLU A 42 -0.28 17.78 25.49
CA GLU A 42 0.09 16.40 25.81
C GLU A 42 -1.19 15.57 25.99
N LEU A 43 -1.41 14.60 25.10
CA LEU A 43 -2.30 13.46 25.35
C LEU A 43 -1.70 12.59 26.46
N PRO A 44 -2.49 12.08 27.42
CA PRO A 44 -1.96 11.32 28.54
C PRO A 44 -1.42 9.97 28.06
N ALA A 45 -0.11 9.82 28.08
CA ALA A 45 0.57 8.56 27.92
C ALA A 45 0.34 7.68 29.14
N THR A 46 -0.35 6.57 28.98
CA THR A 46 -0.33 5.49 29.95
C THR A 46 0.99 4.72 29.77
N GLN A 47 1.98 5.08 30.58
CA GLN A 47 3.24 4.35 30.64
C GLN A 47 3.07 3.08 31.46
N THR A 48 3.25 1.95 30.83
CA THR A 48 3.64 0.70 31.49
C THR A 48 5.17 0.62 31.48
N PRO A 49 5.86 0.47 32.62
CA PRO A 49 7.31 0.34 32.61
C PRO A 49 7.69 -1.10 32.29
N GLY A 50 8.35 -1.31 31.15
CA GLY A 50 8.90 -2.59 30.78
C GLY A 50 9.66 -2.47 29.46
N GLU A 51 10.98 -2.60 29.56
CA GLU A 51 11.97 -2.78 28.50
C GLU A 51 11.93 -1.77 27.35
N THR A 52 12.90 -0.85 27.39
CA THR A 52 13.30 -0.11 26.18
C THR A 52 13.68 -1.13 25.13
N PRO A 53 12.96 -1.22 23.99
CA PRO A 53 13.42 -2.03 22.88
C PRO A 53 14.83 -1.55 22.52
N ALA A 54 15.74 -2.49 22.29
CA ALA A 54 17.00 -2.17 21.65
C ALA A 54 16.69 -1.30 20.41
N PRO A 55 17.51 -0.27 20.11
CA PRO A 55 17.30 0.52 18.91
C PRO A 55 17.20 -0.48 17.75
N ALA A 56 16.08 -0.43 17.04
CA ALA A 56 15.91 -1.16 15.80
C ALA A 56 17.18 -0.93 14.99
N ASP A 57 17.79 -1.99 14.49
CA ASP A 57 19.07 -1.94 13.79
C ASP A 57 19.04 -0.75 12.82
N ALA A 58 19.94 0.23 13.06
CA ALA A 58 19.96 1.45 12.26
C ALA A 58 20.19 1.04 10.81
N LEU A 59 19.33 1.53 9.91
CA LEU A 59 19.44 1.27 8.48
C LEU A 59 20.85 1.59 7.99
N LEU A 60 21.51 0.63 7.34
CA LEU A 60 22.87 0.79 6.80
C LEU A 60 22.81 1.39 5.40
N TYR A 61 22.70 2.70 5.32
CA TYR A 61 22.80 3.42 4.05
C TYR A 61 23.67 4.69 4.18
N ALA A 62 24.13 5.18 3.05
CA ALA A 62 24.78 6.47 2.90
C ALA A 62 23.96 7.38 1.99
N ASP A 63 24.14 8.67 2.11
CA ASP A 63 23.52 9.65 1.23
C ASP A 63 24.32 9.83 -0.05
N ARG A 64 23.65 9.87 -1.20
CA ARG A 64 24.23 10.27 -2.48
C ARG A 64 23.47 11.48 -3.01
N THR A 65 24.18 12.60 -3.16
CA THR A 65 23.63 13.80 -3.80
C THR A 65 24.14 13.89 -5.23
N ASN A 66 23.26 14.20 -6.16
CA ASN A 66 23.59 14.46 -7.56
C ASN A 66 22.89 15.75 -8.02
N THR A 67 23.54 16.47 -8.95
CA THR A 67 22.97 17.68 -9.57
C THR A 67 23.13 17.58 -11.08
N ILE A 68 22.04 17.82 -11.79
CA ILE A 68 21.96 17.83 -13.25
C ILE A 68 21.51 19.22 -13.67
N TYR A 69 22.25 19.83 -14.57
CA TYR A 69 21.91 21.12 -15.18
C TYR A 69 21.31 20.88 -16.56
N PHE A 70 20.29 21.64 -16.89
CA PHE A 70 19.67 21.60 -18.21
C PHE A 70 19.80 22.99 -18.90
N PRO A 71 20.24 23.07 -20.16
CA PRO A 71 20.74 21.94 -20.99
C PRO A 71 22.00 21.27 -20.40
N GLU A 72 22.18 19.98 -20.70
CA GLU A 72 23.33 19.23 -20.21
C GLU A 72 24.67 19.89 -20.62
N GLY A 73 25.59 19.96 -19.66
CA GLY A 73 26.91 20.59 -19.86
C GLY A 73 26.98 22.09 -19.56
N THR A 74 25.86 22.67 -19.09
CA THR A 74 25.85 24.02 -18.52
C THR A 74 26.26 23.98 -17.04
N ASP A 75 26.46 25.14 -16.45
CA ASP A 75 26.64 25.33 -15.00
C ASP A 75 25.46 26.09 -14.39
N ASP A 76 25.52 26.34 -13.10
CA ASP A 76 24.46 27.03 -12.34
C ASP A 76 24.12 28.42 -12.95
N ALA A 77 25.09 29.12 -13.51
CA ALA A 77 24.87 30.45 -14.08
C ALA A 77 24.09 30.41 -15.41
N ASP A 78 24.30 29.37 -16.21
CA ASP A 78 23.77 29.24 -17.56
C ASP A 78 22.60 28.20 -17.66
N ALA A 79 22.31 27.45 -16.58
CA ALA A 79 21.23 26.48 -16.60
C ALA A 79 19.86 27.11 -16.77
N GLU A 80 19.02 26.53 -17.59
CA GLU A 80 17.59 26.87 -17.74
C GLU A 80 16.75 26.20 -16.65
N TYR A 81 17.21 25.03 -16.19
CA TYR A 81 16.60 24.27 -15.10
C TYR A 81 17.66 23.48 -14.32
N ILE A 82 17.44 23.30 -13.01
CA ILE A 82 18.36 22.56 -12.14
C ILE A 82 17.59 21.43 -11.45
N LEU A 83 18.11 20.19 -11.60
CA LEU A 83 17.63 19.05 -10.83
C LEU A 83 18.70 18.65 -9.81
N THR A 84 18.39 18.74 -8.53
CA THR A 84 19.23 18.23 -7.45
C THR A 84 18.45 17.15 -6.68
N TYR A 85 19.06 15.98 -6.52
CA TYR A 85 18.43 14.91 -5.74
C TYR A 85 19.41 14.26 -4.80
N LYS A 86 18.90 13.88 -3.63
CA LYS A 86 19.56 13.11 -2.61
C LYS A 86 18.83 11.79 -2.46
N LEU A 87 19.52 10.68 -2.65
CA LEU A 87 18.96 9.33 -2.57
C LEU A 87 19.78 8.44 -1.65
N PRO A 88 19.19 7.43 -1.00
CA PRO A 88 19.92 6.48 -0.19
C PRO A 88 20.77 5.54 -1.07
N VAL A 89 21.96 5.23 -0.59
CA VAL A 89 22.82 4.16 -1.14
C VAL A 89 22.92 3.08 -0.07
N PHE A 90 22.17 2.01 -0.23
CA PHE A 90 22.17 0.91 0.72
C PHE A 90 23.50 0.17 0.74
N MET A 91 23.96 -0.19 1.94
CA MET A 91 25.19 -0.94 2.10
C MET A 91 25.03 -2.37 1.58
N PRO A 92 26.10 -3.02 1.11
CA PRO A 92 26.02 -4.39 0.56
C PRO A 92 25.51 -5.44 1.54
N GLU A 93 25.65 -5.17 2.83
CA GLU A 93 25.20 -6.04 3.92
C GLU A 93 23.69 -6.03 4.12
N GLU A 94 23.01 -4.99 3.60
CA GLU A 94 21.55 -4.92 3.71
C GLU A 94 20.87 -6.00 2.87
N PRO A 95 19.85 -6.66 3.39
CA PRO A 95 19.05 -7.61 2.62
C PRO A 95 18.51 -6.96 1.33
N ASN A 96 18.57 -7.69 0.24
CA ASN A 96 18.02 -7.28 -1.06
C ASN A 96 18.54 -5.95 -1.61
N CYS A 97 19.76 -5.55 -1.22
CA CYS A 97 20.41 -4.31 -1.67
C CYS A 97 20.38 -4.13 -3.21
N ALA A 98 20.46 -5.21 -3.99
CA ALA A 98 20.39 -5.15 -5.45
C ALA A 98 19.01 -4.69 -5.95
N ALA A 99 17.92 -5.19 -5.34
CA ALA A 99 16.56 -4.82 -5.70
C ALA A 99 16.24 -3.38 -5.27
N LEU A 100 16.65 -2.97 -4.07
CA LEU A 100 16.53 -1.59 -3.60
C LEU A 100 17.25 -0.61 -4.53
N LYS A 101 18.46 -0.96 -4.97
CA LYS A 101 19.22 -0.16 -5.95
C LYS A 101 18.51 -0.07 -7.30
N ALA A 102 17.93 -1.18 -7.76
CA ALA A 102 17.21 -1.19 -9.03
C ALA A 102 15.95 -0.28 -8.98
N ALA A 103 15.19 -0.33 -7.89
CA ALA A 103 14.02 0.52 -7.69
C ALA A 103 14.40 2.02 -7.66
N LEU A 104 15.47 2.38 -6.93
CA LEU A 104 15.95 3.75 -6.88
C LEU A 104 16.51 4.22 -8.21
N SER A 105 17.19 3.36 -8.99
CA SER A 105 17.68 3.72 -10.32
C SER A 105 16.53 3.96 -11.28
N LEU A 106 15.46 3.19 -11.21
CA LEU A 106 14.26 3.42 -12.01
C LEU A 106 13.61 4.78 -11.66
N TYR A 107 13.46 5.07 -10.36
CA TYR A 107 12.96 6.38 -9.92
C TYR A 107 13.84 7.54 -10.45
N GLU A 108 15.17 7.41 -10.38
CA GLU A 108 16.13 8.41 -10.86
C GLU A 108 15.97 8.68 -12.38
N GLU A 109 15.77 7.63 -13.17
CA GLU A 109 15.52 7.72 -14.61
C GLU A 109 14.17 8.42 -14.88
N GLU A 110 13.11 8.00 -14.19
CA GLU A 110 11.77 8.58 -14.33
C GLU A 110 11.73 10.05 -13.88
N LEU A 111 12.39 10.39 -12.77
CA LEU A 111 12.51 11.78 -12.31
C LEU A 111 13.20 12.65 -13.35
N THR A 112 14.33 12.19 -13.89
CA THR A 112 15.09 12.93 -14.92
C THR A 112 14.27 13.13 -16.18
N GLU A 113 13.55 12.10 -16.62
CA GLU A 113 12.67 12.20 -17.81
C GLU A 113 11.49 13.12 -17.58
N ARG A 114 10.87 13.07 -16.40
CA ARG A 114 9.79 13.99 -16.01
C ARG A 114 10.25 15.44 -16.00
N VAL A 115 11.44 15.71 -15.50
CA VAL A 115 12.02 17.06 -15.58
C VAL A 115 12.19 17.51 -17.03
N ARG A 116 12.72 16.65 -17.90
CA ARG A 116 12.91 17.00 -19.33
C ARG A 116 11.62 17.26 -20.09
N THR A 117 10.61 16.43 -19.84
CA THR A 117 9.39 16.40 -20.66
C THR A 117 8.30 17.31 -20.15
N GLU A 118 8.21 17.50 -18.83
CA GLU A 118 7.09 18.20 -18.21
C GLU A 118 7.51 19.53 -17.59
N ARG A 119 8.71 19.65 -16.97
CA ARG A 119 9.10 20.82 -16.19
C ARG A 119 9.96 21.81 -16.95
N LEU A 120 10.96 21.31 -17.65
CA LEU A 120 11.83 22.15 -18.47
C LEU A 120 11.07 22.96 -19.52
N PRO A 121 10.03 22.42 -20.21
CA PRO A 121 9.22 23.22 -21.14
C PRO A 121 8.42 24.36 -20.47
N LEU A 122 8.21 24.28 -19.16
CA LEU A 122 7.53 25.31 -18.38
C LEU A 122 8.51 26.31 -17.73
N ALA A 123 9.82 26.02 -17.81
CA ALA A 123 10.84 26.87 -17.24
C ALA A 123 10.96 28.17 -18.05
N ASP A 124 10.54 29.28 -17.44
CA ASP A 124 10.75 30.63 -17.97
C ASP A 124 11.74 31.35 -17.05
N ARG A 125 13.04 31.24 -17.39
CA ARG A 125 14.08 31.88 -16.61
C ARG A 125 14.10 33.38 -16.86
N VAL A 126 13.81 34.15 -15.84
CA VAL A 126 13.97 35.60 -15.87
C VAL A 126 15.43 35.96 -15.61
N ALA A 127 16.01 36.79 -16.44
CA ALA A 127 17.40 37.20 -16.31
C ALA A 127 17.64 37.89 -14.94
N GLY A 128 18.57 37.36 -14.16
CA GLY A 128 18.89 37.83 -12.81
C GLY A 128 18.14 37.18 -11.67
N GLU A 129 17.22 36.23 -11.97
CA GLU A 129 16.59 35.36 -10.99
C GLU A 129 17.25 33.98 -10.98
N ALA A 130 17.03 33.23 -9.89
CA ALA A 130 17.45 31.85 -9.79
C ALA A 130 16.77 30.98 -10.87
N ALA A 131 17.46 30.00 -11.42
CA ALA A 131 16.86 29.07 -12.35
C ALA A 131 15.74 28.27 -11.64
N PRO A 132 14.62 27.97 -12.35
CA PRO A 132 13.65 27.00 -11.87
C PRO A 132 14.33 25.68 -11.52
N SER A 133 13.85 25.01 -10.49
CA SER A 133 14.55 23.85 -9.98
C SER A 133 13.61 22.78 -9.41
N THR A 134 14.13 21.55 -9.40
CA THR A 134 13.60 20.47 -8.57
C THR A 134 14.68 20.03 -7.60
N SER A 135 14.30 19.92 -6.33
CA SER A 135 15.14 19.25 -5.33
C SER A 135 14.40 18.06 -4.76
N VAL A 136 15.11 16.95 -4.55
CA VAL A 136 14.57 15.76 -3.89
C VAL A 136 15.42 15.47 -2.67
N ASP A 137 14.77 15.34 -1.52
CA ASP A 137 15.33 14.79 -0.29
C ASP A 137 14.60 13.50 0.07
N PHE A 138 15.12 12.70 1.00
CA PHE A 138 14.54 11.43 1.35
C PHE A 138 14.60 11.12 2.83
N GLU A 139 13.70 10.22 3.23
CA GLU A 139 13.74 9.47 4.49
C GLU A 139 13.61 7.99 4.16
N ALA A 140 14.39 7.13 4.82
CA ALA A 140 14.30 5.69 4.64
C ALA A 140 14.09 5.00 6.00
N SER A 141 13.19 4.03 6.04
CA SER A 141 12.90 3.22 7.22
C SER A 141 12.51 1.80 6.83
N PHE A 142 12.67 0.85 7.74
CA PHE A 142 12.13 -0.49 7.62
C PHE A 142 11.12 -0.70 8.75
N ALA A 143 9.86 -0.94 8.40
CA ALA A 143 8.78 -1.12 9.37
C ALA A 143 7.69 -2.03 8.79
N GLY A 144 7.07 -2.83 9.64
CA GLY A 144 6.00 -3.76 9.24
C GLY A 144 6.40 -4.79 8.19
N GLY A 145 7.71 -5.10 8.05
CA GLY A 145 8.25 -6.00 7.03
C GLY A 145 8.52 -5.35 5.68
N TYR A 146 8.47 -4.00 5.59
CA TYR A 146 8.64 -3.27 4.33
C TYR A 146 9.71 -2.19 4.45
N TRP A 147 10.45 -1.97 3.38
CA TRP A 147 11.25 -0.79 3.18
C TRP A 147 10.36 0.36 2.73
N ASN A 148 10.43 1.48 3.46
CA ASN A 148 9.74 2.71 3.13
C ASN A 148 10.79 3.75 2.74
N ILE A 149 10.81 4.17 1.49
CA ILE A 149 11.66 5.24 0.98
C ILE A 149 10.76 6.41 0.62
N ARG A 150 10.69 7.39 1.49
CA ARG A 150 9.89 8.61 1.28
C ARG A 150 10.76 9.62 0.56
N LEU A 151 10.25 10.19 -0.50
CA LEU A 151 10.93 11.16 -1.34
C LEU A 151 10.12 12.45 -1.33
N PHE A 152 10.77 13.55 -1.00
CA PHE A 152 10.17 14.87 -0.91
C PHE A 152 10.66 15.69 -2.08
N GLU A 153 9.84 15.80 -3.10
CA GLU A 153 10.16 16.46 -4.35
C GLU A 153 9.67 17.90 -4.31
N THR A 154 10.59 18.86 -4.11
CA THR A 154 10.26 20.29 -4.10
C THR A 154 10.56 20.88 -5.48
N VAL A 155 9.52 21.38 -6.15
CA VAL A 155 9.57 22.05 -7.43
C VAL A 155 9.47 23.54 -7.20
N SER A 156 10.38 24.33 -7.75
CA SER A 156 10.43 25.79 -7.56
C SER A 156 10.47 26.51 -8.90
N TYR A 157 9.58 27.48 -9.06
CA TYR A 157 9.55 28.42 -10.18
C TYR A 157 9.61 29.85 -9.61
N GLY A 158 10.81 30.40 -9.54
CA GLY A 158 11.03 31.72 -8.92
C GLY A 158 10.69 31.72 -7.43
N VAL A 159 9.67 32.48 -7.03
CA VAL A 159 9.26 32.60 -5.62
C VAL A 159 8.20 31.55 -5.21
N GLU A 160 7.64 30.85 -6.17
CA GLU A 160 6.65 29.80 -5.94
C GLU A 160 7.35 28.44 -5.81
N SER A 161 6.97 27.67 -4.79
CA SER A 161 7.45 26.31 -4.63
C SER A 161 6.33 25.41 -4.14
N GLU A 162 6.34 24.17 -4.63
CA GLU A 162 5.44 23.11 -4.21
C GLU A 162 6.27 21.88 -3.82
N THR A 163 5.88 21.22 -2.72
CA THR A 163 6.49 19.95 -2.32
C THR A 163 5.49 18.82 -2.53
N LEU A 164 5.91 17.85 -3.33
CA LEU A 164 5.17 16.66 -3.67
C LEU A 164 5.75 15.47 -2.87
N PRO A 165 4.93 14.76 -2.10
CA PRO A 165 5.35 13.50 -1.51
C PRO A 165 5.35 12.40 -2.55
N PHE A 166 6.35 11.55 -2.51
CA PHE A 166 6.42 10.31 -3.24
C PHE A 166 7.02 9.24 -2.32
N ALA A 167 6.49 8.04 -2.31
CA ALA A 167 7.03 6.96 -1.51
C ALA A 167 7.15 5.68 -2.32
N LEU A 168 8.25 4.96 -2.12
CA LEU A 168 8.44 3.60 -2.57
C LEU A 168 8.30 2.68 -1.36
N VAL A 169 7.33 1.77 -1.41
CA VAL A 169 7.17 0.71 -0.41
C VAL A 169 7.57 -0.60 -1.06
N LEU A 170 8.62 -1.23 -0.54
CA LEU A 170 9.24 -2.42 -1.12
C LEU A 170 9.20 -3.56 -0.10
N ASP A 171 8.87 -4.76 -0.54
CA ASP A 171 8.99 -5.96 0.29
C ASP A 171 10.46 -6.35 0.54
N GLU A 172 10.68 -7.41 1.32
CA GLU A 172 12.03 -7.91 1.60
C GLU A 172 12.78 -8.37 0.33
N SER A 173 12.07 -8.69 -0.74
CA SER A 173 12.65 -9.03 -2.04
C SER A 173 12.90 -7.80 -2.92
N GLY A 174 12.51 -6.61 -2.45
CA GLY A 174 12.65 -5.34 -3.17
C GLY A 174 11.61 -5.13 -4.25
N ASN A 175 10.51 -5.89 -4.23
CA ASN A 175 9.39 -5.64 -5.14
C ASN A 175 8.52 -4.52 -4.58
N GLU A 176 8.14 -3.59 -5.45
CA GLU A 176 7.23 -2.51 -5.11
C GLU A 176 5.85 -3.06 -4.75
N GLN A 177 5.30 -2.55 -3.65
CA GLN A 177 4.04 -2.98 -3.10
C GLN A 177 3.00 -1.87 -3.21
N SER A 178 1.80 -2.22 -3.71
CA SER A 178 0.65 -1.33 -3.66
C SER A 178 0.05 -1.26 -2.26
N PHE A 179 -0.68 -0.18 -1.94
CA PHE A 179 -1.40 -0.08 -0.68
C PHE A 179 -2.39 -1.23 -0.46
N ALA A 180 -3.09 -1.66 -1.51
CA ALA A 180 -3.99 -2.82 -1.45
C ALA A 180 -3.24 -4.11 -1.07
N ALA A 181 -2.02 -4.31 -1.58
CA ALA A 181 -1.20 -5.48 -1.25
C ALA A 181 -0.75 -5.48 0.22
N VAL A 182 -0.29 -4.34 0.74
CA VAL A 182 0.21 -4.23 2.12
C VAL A 182 -0.91 -4.17 3.16
N SER A 183 -2.08 -3.62 2.80
CA SER A 183 -3.24 -3.55 3.69
C SER A 183 -4.08 -4.83 3.68
N GLY A 184 -3.94 -5.67 2.64
CA GLY A 184 -4.80 -6.81 2.40
C GLY A 184 -6.24 -6.45 2.02
N GLN A 185 -6.53 -5.16 1.80
CA GLN A 185 -7.85 -4.67 1.41
C GLN A 185 -7.99 -4.65 -0.11
N TYR A 186 -9.16 -5.05 -0.61
CA TYR A 186 -9.41 -5.06 -2.05
C TYR A 186 -9.63 -3.66 -2.61
N GLU A 187 -10.45 -2.84 -1.93
CA GLU A 187 -10.72 -1.45 -2.27
C GLU A 187 -10.42 -0.56 -1.04
N PRO A 188 -9.13 -0.27 -0.77
CA PRO A 188 -8.77 0.47 0.43
C PRO A 188 -9.12 1.96 0.37
N GLU A 189 -9.27 2.54 -0.83
CA GLU A 189 -9.43 3.98 -1.03
C GLU A 189 -10.63 4.58 -0.27
N PRO A 190 -11.86 4.01 -0.33
CA PRO A 190 -12.99 4.55 0.43
C PRO A 190 -12.78 4.48 1.95
N LEU A 191 -12.17 3.40 2.44
CA LEU A 191 -11.89 3.22 3.86
C LEU A 191 -10.86 4.23 4.35
N VAL A 192 -9.77 4.39 3.60
CA VAL A 192 -8.71 5.37 3.90
C VAL A 192 -9.28 6.78 3.87
N ALA A 193 -10.03 7.15 2.83
CA ALA A 193 -10.66 8.46 2.71
C ALA A 193 -11.60 8.75 3.90
N GLN A 194 -12.38 7.78 4.33
CA GLN A 194 -13.26 7.93 5.49
C GLN A 194 -12.48 8.16 6.79
N GLN A 195 -11.39 7.41 7.02
CA GLN A 195 -10.55 7.61 8.20
C GLN A 195 -9.88 8.98 8.21
N MET A 196 -9.40 9.43 7.06
CA MET A 196 -8.84 10.78 6.93
C MET A 196 -9.88 11.86 7.17
N TYR A 197 -11.08 11.72 6.59
CA TYR A 197 -12.16 12.66 6.80
C TYR A 197 -12.58 12.73 8.28
N ASN A 198 -12.64 11.59 8.97
CA ASN A 198 -12.90 11.56 10.41
C ASN A 198 -11.82 12.32 11.21
N ALA A 199 -10.56 12.24 10.82
CA ALA A 199 -9.46 12.97 11.44
C ALA A 199 -9.57 14.50 11.17
N ILE A 200 -9.99 14.89 9.97
CA ILE A 200 -10.25 16.28 9.61
C ILE A 200 -11.41 16.85 10.43
N ASP A 201 -12.52 16.10 10.55
CA ASP A 201 -13.70 16.52 11.33
C ASP A 201 -13.38 16.70 12.83
N GLN A 202 -12.41 15.97 13.36
CA GLN A 202 -11.94 16.12 14.74
C GLN A 202 -11.07 17.37 14.95
N ASN A 203 -10.47 17.94 13.92
CA ASN A 203 -9.63 19.13 13.97
C ASN A 203 -9.81 20.04 12.76
N PRO A 204 -11.04 20.55 12.52
CA PRO A 204 -11.38 21.24 11.28
C PRO A 204 -10.61 22.54 11.07
N ASP A 205 -10.15 23.20 12.13
CA ASP A 205 -9.41 24.47 12.05
C ASP A 205 -8.04 24.34 11.37
N ALA A 206 -7.51 23.11 11.23
CA ALA A 206 -6.22 22.86 10.58
C ALA A 206 -6.37 22.69 9.05
N TYR A 207 -7.58 22.61 8.54
CA TYR A 207 -7.90 22.32 7.14
C TYR A 207 -8.75 23.42 6.52
N PHE A 208 -9.02 23.34 5.23
CA PHE A 208 -10.02 24.21 4.62
C PHE A 208 -11.40 23.94 5.20
N GLY A 209 -12.17 25.01 5.45
CA GLY A 209 -13.44 24.90 6.17
C GLY A 209 -14.58 24.21 5.44
N ASP A 210 -14.36 23.82 4.18
CA ASP A 210 -15.35 23.20 3.29
C ASP A 210 -14.87 21.85 2.71
N VAL A 211 -13.85 21.21 3.34
CA VAL A 211 -13.37 19.89 2.91
C VAL A 211 -14.49 18.86 3.04
N THR A 212 -14.75 18.17 1.94
CA THR A 212 -15.73 17.09 1.85
C THR A 212 -15.04 15.72 1.76
N PRO A 213 -15.74 14.59 1.99
CA PRO A 213 -15.19 13.25 1.76
C PRO A 213 -14.68 13.06 0.32
N GLU A 214 -15.31 13.70 -0.66
CA GLU A 214 -14.89 13.63 -2.07
C GLU A 214 -13.58 14.38 -2.30
N ASP A 215 -13.37 15.54 -1.66
CA ASP A 215 -12.10 16.28 -1.76
C ASP A 215 -10.95 15.44 -1.17
N VAL A 216 -11.20 14.72 -0.06
CA VAL A 216 -10.23 13.79 0.52
C VAL A 216 -9.92 12.68 -0.47
N ARG A 217 -10.94 12.08 -1.09
CA ARG A 217 -10.77 11.01 -2.07
C ARG A 217 -9.96 11.48 -3.29
N LEU A 218 -10.23 12.67 -3.79
CA LEU A 218 -9.51 13.27 -4.92
C LEU A 218 -8.05 13.67 -4.58
N ALA A 219 -7.76 13.91 -3.31
CA ALA A 219 -6.41 14.23 -2.85
C ALA A 219 -5.54 12.99 -2.60
N LEU A 220 -6.15 11.80 -2.50
CA LEU A 220 -5.45 10.54 -2.23
C LEU A 220 -4.59 10.10 -3.43
N ASP A 221 -3.36 9.66 -3.11
CA ASP A 221 -2.51 8.88 -4.01
C ASP A 221 -2.04 7.63 -3.24
N LEU A 222 -2.80 6.55 -3.34
CA LEU A 222 -2.43 5.27 -2.72
C LEU A 222 -1.45 4.45 -3.55
N MET A 223 -0.94 4.97 -4.65
CA MET A 223 0.16 4.36 -5.38
C MET A 223 1.52 4.80 -4.83
N ASN A 224 1.66 6.12 -4.55
CA ASN A 224 2.96 6.69 -4.20
C ASN A 224 2.91 7.55 -2.92
N GLY A 225 1.75 7.73 -2.32
CA GLY A 225 1.53 8.63 -1.19
C GLY A 225 1.35 7.93 0.15
N PHE A 226 2.02 6.79 0.39
CA PHE A 226 1.89 6.10 1.68
C PHE A 226 3.20 5.48 2.15
N ALA A 227 3.26 5.19 3.47
CA ALA A 227 4.31 4.37 4.07
C ALA A 227 3.68 3.39 5.07
N VAL A 228 4.34 2.25 5.27
CA VAL A 228 3.95 1.25 6.28
C VAL A 228 4.66 1.57 7.60
N THR A 229 3.93 1.45 8.70
CA THR A 229 4.47 1.54 10.05
C THR A 229 4.22 0.23 10.81
N ASP A 230 4.81 0.05 11.98
CA ASP A 230 4.59 -1.14 12.80
C ASP A 230 3.13 -1.33 13.25
N ILE A 231 2.36 -0.24 13.30
CA ILE A 231 0.98 -0.25 13.79
C ILE A 231 -0.07 0.08 12.73
N GLY A 232 0.35 0.46 11.52
CA GLY A 232 -0.57 0.86 10.45
C GLY A 232 0.12 1.52 9.28
N TYR A 233 -0.43 2.63 8.83
CA TYR A 233 -0.01 3.34 7.64
C TYR A 233 0.07 4.84 7.88
N GLU A 234 0.97 5.50 7.19
CA GLU A 234 1.00 6.94 7.02
C GLU A 234 0.62 7.29 5.59
N ILE A 235 -0.36 8.18 5.43
CA ILE A 235 -0.82 8.65 4.12
C ILE A 235 -0.35 10.09 3.97
N PHE A 236 0.29 10.40 2.84
CA PHE A 236 0.85 11.71 2.55
C PHE A 236 -0.03 12.43 1.53
N ILE A 237 -0.44 13.63 1.87
CA ILE A 237 -1.19 14.52 0.98
C ILE A 237 -0.32 15.74 0.66
N ARG A 238 -0.25 16.07 -0.61
CA ARG A 238 0.52 17.24 -1.08
C ARG A 238 0.06 18.54 -0.40
N SER A 239 0.97 19.47 -0.27
CA SER A 239 0.67 20.80 0.24
C SER A 239 -0.42 21.48 -0.58
N GLY A 240 -1.30 22.25 0.07
CA GLY A 240 -2.36 23.00 -0.59
C GLY A 240 -3.57 22.20 -1.07
N ALA A 241 -3.60 20.85 -0.89
CA ALA A 241 -4.74 20.06 -1.35
C ALA A 241 -5.93 20.09 -0.38
N LEU A 242 -5.70 19.92 0.91
CA LEU A 242 -6.74 19.89 1.95
C LEU A 242 -6.56 20.99 3.03
N ALA A 243 -5.42 21.66 3.03
CA ALA A 243 -5.08 22.75 3.95
C ALA A 243 -4.26 23.79 3.21
N PRO A 244 -4.07 25.02 3.77
CA PRO A 244 -3.20 26.04 3.19
C PRO A 244 -1.79 25.49 2.88
N ALA A 245 -1.18 25.97 1.80
CA ALA A 245 0.12 25.47 1.32
C ALA A 245 1.23 25.60 2.39
N GLU A 246 1.12 26.58 3.28
CA GLU A 246 2.04 26.81 4.41
C GLU A 246 2.03 25.66 5.44
N ALA A 247 0.98 24.83 5.44
CA ALA A 247 0.92 23.63 6.26
C ALA A 247 1.90 22.54 5.81
N GLY A 248 2.40 22.66 4.57
CA GLY A 248 3.30 21.68 3.98
C GLY A 248 2.57 20.38 3.59
N ILE A 249 3.34 19.28 3.55
CA ILE A 249 2.79 17.93 3.33
C ILE A 249 2.00 17.53 4.57
N LEU A 250 0.74 17.14 4.37
CA LEU A 250 -0.09 16.59 5.44
C LEU A 250 0.18 15.09 5.59
N THR A 251 0.28 14.62 6.81
CA THR A 251 0.46 13.19 7.12
C THR A 251 -0.68 12.71 8.00
N PHE A 252 -1.38 11.68 7.54
CA PHE A 252 -2.45 11.03 8.27
C PHE A 252 -1.99 9.64 8.73
N SER A 253 -1.97 9.41 10.04
CA SER A 253 -1.68 8.09 10.61
C SER A 253 -2.96 7.27 10.69
N ILE A 254 -3.03 6.16 9.98
CA ILE A 254 -4.18 5.26 9.95
C ILE A 254 -3.78 3.93 10.59
N PRO A 255 -4.31 3.60 11.77
CA PRO A 255 -4.08 2.29 12.36
C PRO A 255 -4.55 1.18 11.44
N ARG A 256 -3.80 0.07 11.35
CA ARG A 256 -4.18 -1.08 10.51
C ARG A 256 -5.59 -1.57 10.83
N ALA A 257 -5.94 -1.65 12.12
CA ALA A 257 -7.25 -2.07 12.58
C ALA A 257 -8.41 -1.17 12.10
N ALA A 258 -8.14 0.10 11.77
CA ALA A 258 -9.18 1.03 11.29
C ALA A 258 -9.62 0.73 9.83
N LEU A 259 -8.89 -0.12 9.12
CA LEU A 259 -9.24 -0.57 7.78
C LEU A 259 -9.91 -1.95 7.77
N TYR A 260 -10.08 -2.58 8.93
CA TYR A 260 -10.71 -3.89 9.00
C TYR A 260 -12.24 -3.79 8.94
N PRO A 261 -12.93 -4.84 8.48
CA PRO A 261 -14.38 -4.92 8.53
C PRO A 261 -14.92 -4.75 9.96
N ASP A 262 -16.12 -4.20 10.10
CA ASP A 262 -16.76 -3.94 11.41
C ASP A 262 -16.91 -5.20 12.27
N CYS A 263 -17.03 -6.38 11.67
CA CYS A 263 -17.10 -7.66 12.37
C CYS A 263 -15.80 -8.08 13.06
N VAL A 264 -14.67 -7.45 12.69
CA VAL A 264 -13.37 -7.68 13.33
C VAL A 264 -13.30 -6.92 14.65
N GLY A 265 -13.02 -7.63 15.72
CA GLY A 265 -13.10 -7.14 17.10
C GLY A 265 -14.29 -7.70 17.87
N GLU A 266 -15.35 -8.17 17.20
CA GLU A 266 -16.53 -8.79 17.81
C GLU A 266 -16.52 -10.32 17.65
N ALA A 267 -16.86 -10.82 16.45
CA ALA A 267 -16.91 -12.24 16.16
C ALA A 267 -15.55 -12.84 15.78
N LEU A 268 -14.65 -12.03 15.29
CA LEU A 268 -13.32 -12.38 14.81
C LEU A 268 -12.30 -11.39 15.41
N SER A 269 -11.34 -11.87 16.20
CA SER A 269 -10.31 -10.98 16.74
C SER A 269 -9.37 -10.48 15.63
N ILE A 270 -8.71 -9.35 15.84
CA ILE A 270 -7.75 -8.78 14.90
C ILE A 270 -6.67 -9.82 14.53
N ALA A 271 -6.09 -10.50 15.52
CA ALA A 271 -5.04 -11.50 15.29
C ALA A 271 -5.55 -12.71 14.48
N GLU A 272 -6.79 -13.16 14.72
CA GLU A 272 -7.42 -14.22 13.94
C GLU A 272 -7.66 -13.75 12.50
N TYR A 273 -8.17 -12.53 12.31
CA TYR A 273 -8.41 -11.97 10.99
C TYR A 273 -7.11 -11.88 10.17
N GLU A 274 -6.05 -11.32 10.74
CA GLU A 274 -4.74 -11.22 10.07
C GLU A 274 -4.17 -12.60 9.72
N THR A 275 -4.33 -13.57 10.61
CA THR A 275 -3.88 -14.95 10.39
C THR A 275 -4.69 -15.66 9.29
N LEU A 276 -6.00 -15.41 9.21
CA LEU A 276 -6.91 -16.04 8.26
C LEU A 276 -6.94 -15.35 6.89
N LEU A 277 -6.57 -14.07 6.80
CA LEU A 277 -6.69 -13.28 5.58
C LEU A 277 -6.00 -13.92 4.36
N PRO A 278 -4.77 -14.44 4.44
CA PRO A 278 -4.15 -15.16 3.32
C PRO A 278 -4.96 -16.39 2.89
N ALA A 279 -5.53 -17.14 3.85
CA ALA A 279 -6.33 -18.31 3.58
C ALA A 279 -7.72 -17.93 2.99
N PHE A 280 -8.29 -16.80 3.37
CA PHE A 280 -9.50 -16.26 2.75
C PHE A 280 -9.28 -15.92 1.28
N HIS A 281 -8.16 -15.28 0.95
CA HIS A 281 -7.81 -14.99 -0.44
C HIS A 281 -7.50 -16.27 -1.23
N ALA A 282 -6.82 -17.24 -0.61
CA ALA A 282 -6.51 -18.52 -1.25
C ALA A 282 -7.78 -19.32 -1.55
N ILE A 283 -8.76 -19.37 -0.64
CA ILE A 283 -10.02 -20.09 -0.88
C ILE A 283 -10.90 -19.36 -1.91
N ALA A 284 -10.90 -18.04 -1.94
CA ALA A 284 -11.53 -17.24 -2.97
C ALA A 284 -10.96 -17.58 -4.35
N ALA A 285 -9.63 -17.58 -4.47
CA ALA A 285 -8.94 -17.94 -5.71
C ALA A 285 -9.18 -19.39 -6.15
N ALA A 286 -9.40 -20.30 -5.22
CA ALA A 286 -9.69 -21.70 -5.52
C ALA A 286 -11.14 -21.92 -5.97
N CYS A 287 -12.10 -21.22 -5.39
CA CYS A 287 -13.53 -21.36 -5.69
C CYS A 287 -13.97 -20.57 -6.93
N ALA A 288 -13.39 -19.39 -7.17
CA ALA A 288 -13.82 -18.45 -8.21
C ALA A 288 -13.78 -19.00 -9.64
N PRO A 289 -12.70 -19.64 -10.12
CA PRO A 289 -12.59 -20.00 -11.53
C PRO A 289 -13.67 -20.94 -12.04
N ASN A 290 -14.17 -21.82 -11.18
CA ASN A 290 -15.18 -22.82 -11.53
C ASN A 290 -16.54 -22.53 -10.88
N TYR A 291 -16.67 -21.47 -10.10
CA TYR A 291 -17.85 -21.22 -9.25
C TYR A 291 -18.21 -22.46 -8.41
N GLU A 292 -17.19 -23.11 -7.86
CA GLU A 292 -17.34 -24.38 -7.15
C GLU A 292 -17.08 -24.19 -5.66
N GLY A 293 -18.10 -24.46 -4.85
CA GLY A 293 -18.00 -24.59 -3.41
C GLY A 293 -17.73 -26.01 -2.97
N PHE A 294 -17.76 -26.25 -1.64
CA PHE A 294 -17.66 -27.59 -1.06
C PHE A 294 -18.39 -27.66 0.28
N ALA A 295 -18.67 -28.88 0.73
CA ALA A 295 -19.28 -29.17 2.03
C ALA A 295 -18.47 -30.25 2.77
N ASP A 296 -18.74 -30.37 4.08
CA ASP A 296 -18.13 -31.38 4.97
C ASP A 296 -16.59 -31.41 4.94
N GLY A 297 -15.96 -30.24 4.64
CA GLY A 297 -14.52 -30.11 4.54
C GLY A 297 -13.87 -30.86 3.39
N SER A 298 -14.64 -31.27 2.39
CA SER A 298 -14.22 -32.10 1.28
C SER A 298 -14.29 -31.31 -0.06
N PRO A 299 -13.34 -30.39 -0.32
CA PRO A 299 -13.25 -29.69 -1.59
C PRO A 299 -12.95 -30.69 -2.72
N SER A 300 -13.32 -30.32 -3.96
CA SER A 300 -12.86 -31.06 -5.14
C SER A 300 -11.33 -31.08 -5.22
N ALA A 301 -10.79 -32.02 -6.00
CA ALA A 301 -9.35 -32.09 -6.24
C ALA A 301 -8.79 -30.78 -6.78
N TYR A 302 -9.51 -30.11 -7.68
CA TYR A 302 -9.13 -28.81 -8.22
C TYR A 302 -9.08 -27.72 -7.14
N THR A 303 -10.16 -27.56 -6.37
CA THR A 303 -10.26 -26.56 -5.33
C THR A 303 -9.19 -26.77 -4.24
N ALA A 304 -8.98 -28.03 -3.82
CA ALA A 304 -7.94 -28.38 -2.86
C ALA A 304 -6.54 -28.04 -3.38
N SER A 305 -6.25 -28.42 -4.63
CA SER A 305 -4.95 -28.16 -5.25
C SER A 305 -4.70 -26.66 -5.43
N ALA A 306 -5.67 -25.91 -5.94
CA ALA A 306 -5.55 -24.48 -6.14
C ALA A 306 -5.31 -23.72 -4.81
N PHE A 307 -6.05 -24.09 -3.76
CA PHE A 307 -5.86 -23.53 -2.41
C PHE A 307 -4.45 -23.84 -1.86
N LEU A 308 -4.04 -25.10 -1.86
CA LEU A 308 -2.74 -25.52 -1.34
C LEU A 308 -1.59 -24.90 -2.14
N THR A 309 -1.74 -24.75 -3.44
CA THR A 309 -0.78 -24.04 -4.30
C THR A 309 -0.56 -22.62 -3.78
N GLN A 310 -1.61 -21.86 -3.51
CA GLN A 310 -1.51 -20.51 -2.98
C GLN A 310 -0.84 -20.48 -1.60
N MET A 311 -1.28 -21.34 -0.68
CA MET A 311 -0.78 -21.35 0.70
C MET A 311 0.68 -21.81 0.82
N LEU A 312 1.10 -22.78 -0.02
CA LEU A 312 2.42 -23.40 0.10
C LEU A 312 3.49 -22.75 -0.78
N THR A 313 3.11 -21.90 -1.73
CA THR A 313 4.07 -21.23 -2.64
C THR A 313 4.20 -19.74 -2.36
N THR A 314 3.42 -19.16 -1.47
CA THR A 314 3.55 -17.75 -1.05
C THR A 314 4.97 -17.48 -0.57
N GLY A 315 5.59 -16.41 -1.08
CA GLY A 315 6.97 -16.03 -0.74
C GLY A 315 8.07 -16.84 -1.46
N SER A 316 7.72 -17.62 -2.49
CA SER A 316 8.68 -18.45 -3.27
C SER A 316 8.86 -17.93 -4.70
N GLU A 317 8.92 -16.63 -4.92
CA GLU A 317 8.85 -15.98 -6.23
C GLU A 317 10.03 -16.29 -7.17
N ASP A 318 11.15 -16.79 -6.64
CA ASP A 318 12.35 -17.09 -7.43
C ASP A 318 12.29 -18.41 -8.22
N ALA A 319 11.28 -19.23 -8.00
CA ALA A 319 11.14 -20.53 -8.64
C ALA A 319 9.83 -20.64 -9.47
N LEU A 320 9.89 -21.29 -10.63
CA LEU A 320 8.69 -21.60 -11.41
C LEU A 320 7.87 -22.77 -10.80
N TRP A 321 8.53 -23.62 -10.02
CA TRP A 321 7.96 -24.84 -9.45
C TRP A 321 8.55 -25.12 -8.08
N ARG A 322 7.75 -25.70 -7.20
CA ARG A 322 8.18 -26.20 -5.89
C ARG A 322 7.81 -27.67 -5.74
N ASP A 323 8.79 -28.50 -5.39
CA ASP A 323 8.56 -29.91 -5.09
C ASP A 323 8.29 -30.07 -3.59
N ILE A 324 7.11 -30.59 -3.24
CA ILE A 324 6.65 -30.79 -1.86
C ILE A 324 6.45 -32.28 -1.64
N PRO A 325 7.13 -32.90 -0.65
CA PRO A 325 6.93 -34.30 -0.34
C PRO A 325 5.46 -34.67 -0.16
N GLU A 326 5.03 -35.82 -0.69
CA GLU A 326 3.63 -36.23 -0.69
C GLU A 326 3.01 -36.22 0.72
N ASP A 327 3.73 -36.71 1.72
CA ASP A 327 3.25 -36.71 3.11
C ASP A 327 3.07 -35.28 3.66
N SER A 328 3.97 -34.36 3.30
CA SER A 328 3.87 -32.96 3.71
C SER A 328 2.69 -32.25 3.03
N TYR A 329 2.44 -32.57 1.75
CA TYR A 329 1.29 -31.99 1.04
C TYR A 329 -0.04 -32.49 1.58
N LYS A 330 -0.13 -33.80 1.92
CA LYS A 330 -1.31 -34.37 2.59
C LYS A 330 -1.51 -33.84 4.00
N ALA A 331 -0.42 -33.63 4.74
CA ALA A 331 -0.46 -33.01 6.07
C ALA A 331 -1.00 -31.57 5.97
N ALA A 332 -0.51 -30.78 5.00
CA ALA A 332 -1.02 -29.44 4.77
C ALA A 332 -2.53 -29.42 4.44
N PHE A 333 -3.02 -30.37 3.66
CA PHE A 333 -4.46 -30.51 3.45
C PHE A 333 -5.21 -30.71 4.77
N ALA A 334 -4.76 -31.64 5.60
CA ALA A 334 -5.38 -31.92 6.90
C ALA A 334 -5.27 -30.75 7.90
N ASP A 335 -4.31 -29.87 7.72
CA ASP A 335 -4.16 -28.64 8.50
C ASP A 335 -5.26 -27.62 8.19
N TYR A 336 -5.70 -27.57 6.94
CA TYR A 336 -6.66 -26.54 6.47
C TYR A 336 -8.08 -27.05 6.32
N PHE A 337 -8.30 -28.35 6.06
CA PHE A 337 -9.64 -28.91 5.79
C PHE A 337 -10.03 -29.98 6.81
N THR A 338 -11.32 -30.12 7.10
CA THR A 338 -11.83 -31.13 8.00
C THR A 338 -12.09 -32.48 7.30
N GLY A 339 -12.15 -32.50 5.97
CA GLY A 339 -12.54 -33.65 5.18
C GLY A 339 -11.38 -34.58 4.79
N ILE A 340 -11.64 -35.39 3.78
CA ILE A 340 -10.71 -36.41 3.29
C ILE A 340 -9.92 -35.83 2.09
N PHE A 341 -8.61 -36.10 2.10
CA PHE A 341 -7.74 -35.74 0.98
C PHE A 341 -8.24 -36.37 -0.34
N PRO A 342 -8.47 -35.58 -1.40
CA PRO A 342 -8.96 -36.11 -2.68
C PRO A 342 -7.97 -37.13 -3.31
N ALA A 343 -8.45 -38.32 -3.64
CA ALA A 343 -7.60 -39.39 -4.17
C ALA A 343 -7.10 -39.11 -5.60
N ASP A 344 -7.82 -38.27 -6.34
CA ASP A 344 -7.56 -37.92 -7.74
C ASP A 344 -6.76 -36.62 -7.92
N LEU A 345 -6.26 -36.05 -6.82
CA LEU A 345 -5.53 -34.78 -6.84
C LEU A 345 -4.28 -34.81 -7.74
N ALA A 346 -3.70 -35.99 -7.92
CA ALA A 346 -2.53 -36.19 -8.80
C ALA A 346 -2.80 -36.00 -10.31
N GLU A 347 -4.06 -35.92 -10.71
CA GLU A 347 -4.46 -35.89 -12.15
C GLU A 347 -5.00 -34.51 -12.60
N TRP A 348 -5.02 -33.49 -11.72
CA TRP A 348 -5.78 -32.27 -11.97
C TRP A 348 -5.00 -31.05 -12.44
N GLY A 349 -5.68 -30.31 -13.30
CA GLY A 349 -5.29 -29.30 -14.27
C GLY A 349 -4.90 -27.91 -13.75
N ASP A 350 -4.58 -27.71 -12.48
CA ASP A 350 -3.94 -26.46 -12.03
C ASP A 350 -2.42 -26.46 -12.30
N GLY A 351 -1.88 -27.59 -12.79
CA GLY A 351 -0.47 -27.80 -13.06
C GLY A 351 0.27 -28.57 -11.97
N THR A 352 -0.41 -28.93 -10.86
CA THR A 352 0.18 -29.77 -9.80
C THR A 352 0.29 -31.21 -10.27
N LEU A 353 1.46 -31.81 -10.16
CA LEU A 353 1.76 -33.17 -10.59
C LEU A 353 2.39 -33.97 -9.47
N LEU A 354 1.92 -35.20 -9.24
CA LEU A 354 2.63 -36.16 -8.37
C LEU A 354 3.72 -36.86 -9.19
N GLN A 355 4.97 -36.63 -8.81
CA GLN A 355 6.14 -37.24 -9.45
C GLN A 355 7.15 -37.66 -8.38
N ASP A 356 7.63 -38.90 -8.45
CA ASP A 356 8.71 -39.44 -7.61
C ASP A 356 8.46 -39.27 -6.08
N GLY A 357 7.19 -39.35 -5.64
CA GLY A 357 6.80 -39.21 -4.22
C GLY A 357 6.75 -37.76 -3.71
N ALA A 358 6.74 -36.79 -4.61
CA ALA A 358 6.53 -35.38 -4.31
C ALA A 358 5.48 -34.76 -5.24
N TYR A 359 4.71 -33.81 -4.74
CA TYR A 359 3.86 -32.94 -5.54
C TYR A 359 4.71 -31.79 -6.08
N ARG A 360 4.85 -31.72 -7.40
CA ARG A 360 5.41 -30.57 -8.09
C ARG A 360 4.32 -29.52 -8.29
N VAL A 361 4.43 -28.43 -7.55
CA VAL A 361 3.41 -27.39 -7.47
C VAL A 361 3.91 -26.14 -8.22
N PRO A 362 3.11 -25.57 -9.15
CA PRO A 362 3.51 -24.34 -9.82
C PRO A 362 3.53 -23.17 -8.84
N VAL A 363 4.61 -22.40 -8.85
CA VAL A 363 4.65 -21.12 -8.13
C VAL A 363 3.87 -20.11 -8.97
N ARG A 364 2.82 -19.56 -8.40
CA ARG A 364 1.96 -18.60 -9.09
C ARG A 364 2.05 -17.25 -8.42
N PRO A 365 2.02 -16.15 -9.20
CA PRO A 365 1.79 -14.85 -8.62
C PRO A 365 0.45 -14.83 -7.88
N ARG A 366 0.28 -13.93 -6.92
CA ARG A 366 -0.99 -13.76 -6.19
C ARG A 366 -2.16 -13.76 -7.17
N ALA A 367 -3.17 -14.54 -6.87
CA ALA A 367 -4.36 -14.64 -7.70
C ALA A 367 -5.07 -13.29 -7.80
N ALA A 368 -5.66 -13.02 -8.96
CA ALA A 368 -6.50 -11.85 -9.18
C ALA A 368 -7.88 -11.99 -8.50
N TYR A 369 -7.96 -12.71 -7.39
CA TYR A 369 -9.19 -12.94 -6.63
C TYR A 369 -8.93 -12.64 -5.17
N ALA A 370 -9.95 -12.07 -4.51
CA ALA A 370 -9.92 -11.78 -3.08
C ALA A 370 -11.29 -12.06 -2.45
N LEU A 371 -11.33 -12.21 -1.15
CA LEU A 371 -12.56 -12.21 -0.36
C LEU A 371 -12.65 -10.90 0.41
N ARG A 372 -13.68 -10.10 0.14
CA ARG A 372 -14.11 -9.04 1.04
C ARG A 372 -14.98 -9.66 2.11
N VAL A 373 -14.59 -9.53 3.36
CA VAL A 373 -15.39 -9.99 4.50
C VAL A 373 -16.40 -8.90 4.84
N ASP A 374 -17.70 -9.25 4.83
CA ASP A 374 -18.78 -8.31 5.14
C ASP A 374 -19.32 -8.55 6.56
N GLU A 375 -19.45 -9.82 7.00
CA GLU A 375 -19.98 -10.19 8.31
C GLU A 375 -19.29 -11.47 8.82
N ALA A 376 -19.20 -11.61 10.13
CA ALA A 376 -18.75 -12.83 10.78
C ALA A 376 -19.70 -13.22 11.93
N VAL A 377 -20.01 -14.51 12.05
CA VAL A 377 -20.82 -15.06 13.14
C VAL A 377 -20.04 -16.18 13.82
N ARG A 378 -19.83 -16.07 15.12
CA ARG A 378 -19.09 -17.03 15.92
C ARG A 378 -20.00 -17.83 16.85
N THR A 379 -19.79 -19.13 16.89
CA THR A 379 -20.35 -20.03 17.89
C THR A 379 -19.22 -20.64 18.72
N GLU A 380 -19.54 -21.53 19.67
CA GLU A 380 -18.51 -22.24 20.44
C GLU A 380 -17.62 -23.15 19.56
N LYS A 381 -18.10 -23.60 18.40
CA LYS A 381 -17.41 -24.60 17.56
C LYS A 381 -17.11 -24.12 16.16
N THR A 382 -17.78 -23.08 15.69
CA THR A 382 -17.68 -22.62 14.31
C THR A 382 -17.54 -21.13 14.22
N LEU A 383 -16.88 -20.69 13.17
CA LEU A 383 -16.85 -19.33 12.67
C LEU A 383 -17.44 -19.34 11.26
N ILE A 384 -18.46 -18.52 11.02
CA ILE A 384 -19.09 -18.35 9.70
C ILE A 384 -18.73 -16.98 9.21
N ILE A 385 -18.18 -16.91 8.01
CA ILE A 385 -17.78 -15.68 7.32
C ILE A 385 -18.72 -15.49 6.14
N TYR A 386 -19.38 -14.35 6.09
CA TYR A 386 -20.13 -13.88 4.93
C TYR A 386 -19.30 -12.84 4.20
N GLY A 387 -19.15 -12.98 2.91
CA GLY A 387 -18.33 -12.05 2.15
C GLY A 387 -18.65 -12.08 0.66
N MET A 388 -17.99 -11.19 -0.05
CA MET A 388 -18.07 -11.05 -1.49
C MET A 388 -16.77 -11.51 -2.14
N LEU A 389 -16.88 -12.41 -3.08
CA LEU A 389 -15.78 -12.86 -3.92
C LEU A 389 -15.53 -11.79 -4.98
N LEU A 390 -14.32 -11.30 -5.04
CA LEU A 390 -13.90 -10.21 -5.88
C LEU A 390 -12.92 -10.68 -6.95
N TYR A 391 -12.96 -10.05 -8.12
CA TYR A 391 -12.09 -10.35 -9.26
C TYR A 391 -11.39 -9.09 -9.76
N GLY A 392 -10.17 -9.25 -10.22
CA GLY A 392 -9.41 -8.20 -10.89
C GLY A 392 -8.28 -7.63 -10.03
N ILE A 393 -7.61 -6.63 -10.58
CA ILE A 393 -6.57 -5.88 -9.87
C ILE A 393 -7.27 -4.73 -9.13
N PRO A 394 -7.10 -4.61 -7.82
CA PRO A 394 -7.68 -3.51 -7.04
C PRO A 394 -7.40 -2.14 -7.65
N GLY A 395 -8.44 -1.30 -7.76
CA GLY A 395 -8.32 0.05 -8.33
C GLY A 395 -8.27 0.12 -9.86
N THR A 396 -8.53 -0.99 -10.57
CA THR A 396 -8.67 -0.98 -12.03
C THR A 396 -10.13 -1.07 -12.46
N GLU A 397 -10.45 -0.64 -13.69
CA GLU A 397 -11.80 -0.78 -14.28
C GLU A 397 -12.23 -2.26 -14.48
N GLU A 398 -11.29 -3.20 -14.39
CA GLU A 398 -11.54 -4.64 -14.55
C GLU A 398 -11.90 -5.31 -13.21
N ALA A 399 -11.81 -4.58 -12.10
CA ALA A 399 -12.15 -5.08 -10.77
C ALA A 399 -13.68 -5.11 -10.57
N GLY A 400 -14.18 -6.16 -9.94
CA GLY A 400 -15.62 -6.27 -9.70
C GLY A 400 -16.03 -7.40 -8.76
N GLU A 401 -17.28 -7.35 -8.32
CA GLU A 401 -17.92 -8.38 -7.52
C GLU A 401 -18.34 -9.56 -8.41
N LEU A 402 -18.04 -10.79 -7.99
CA LEU A 402 -18.37 -12.00 -8.72
C LEU A 402 -19.56 -12.75 -8.13
N ALA A 403 -19.50 -13.06 -6.84
CA ALA A 403 -20.51 -13.87 -6.15
C ALA A 403 -20.40 -13.68 -4.64
N ALA A 404 -21.50 -13.82 -3.92
CA ALA A 404 -21.42 -13.96 -2.48
C ALA A 404 -20.78 -15.31 -2.12
N LEU A 405 -19.94 -15.32 -1.08
CA LEU A 405 -19.27 -16.52 -0.58
C LEU A 405 -19.51 -16.63 0.92
N VAL A 406 -20.03 -17.77 1.34
CA VAL A 406 -20.19 -18.11 2.75
C VAL A 406 -19.19 -19.20 3.11
N LEU A 407 -18.26 -18.88 4.02
CA LEU A 407 -17.30 -19.83 4.54
C LEU A 407 -17.74 -20.28 5.94
N THR A 408 -17.76 -21.59 6.17
CA THR A 408 -17.88 -22.14 7.53
C THR A 408 -16.56 -22.78 7.92
N LEU A 409 -16.03 -22.34 9.05
CA LEU A 409 -14.79 -22.86 9.63
C LEU A 409 -15.10 -23.53 10.97
N THR A 410 -14.49 -24.68 11.22
CA THR A 410 -14.46 -25.31 12.55
C THR A 410 -13.33 -24.73 13.36
N ILE A 411 -13.59 -24.33 14.61
CA ILE A 411 -12.56 -23.89 15.56
C ILE A 411 -11.77 -25.11 16.01
N ASP A 412 -10.47 -25.11 15.73
CA ASP A 412 -9.55 -26.20 16.08
C ASP A 412 -8.19 -25.62 16.50
N ALA A 413 -7.97 -25.56 17.80
CA ALA A 413 -6.73 -25.03 18.36
C ALA A 413 -5.46 -25.82 17.97
N ALA A 414 -5.60 -27.03 17.40
CA ALA A 414 -4.49 -27.83 16.92
C ALA A 414 -4.14 -27.49 15.44
N ALA A 415 -5.02 -26.82 14.72
CA ALA A 415 -4.75 -26.38 13.35
C ALA A 415 -3.81 -25.15 13.35
N PRO A 416 -2.93 -25.00 12.35
CA PRO A 416 -1.98 -23.88 12.26
C PRO A 416 -2.66 -22.49 12.30
N LEU A 417 -3.85 -22.38 11.70
CA LEU A 417 -4.65 -21.14 11.71
C LEU A 417 -5.59 -21.03 12.92
N GLY A 418 -5.65 -22.03 13.81
CA GLY A 418 -6.68 -22.14 14.84
C GLY A 418 -8.07 -22.57 14.32
N PHE A 419 -8.17 -22.81 13.01
CA PHE A 419 -9.41 -23.12 12.28
C PHE A 419 -9.15 -24.07 11.13
N ARG A 420 -10.21 -24.81 10.72
CA ARG A 420 -10.23 -25.59 9.48
C ARG A 420 -11.50 -25.29 8.69
N PHE A 421 -11.39 -25.26 7.37
CA PHE A 421 -12.54 -25.10 6.50
C PHE A 421 -13.46 -26.30 6.54
N LEU A 422 -14.74 -26.06 6.79
CA LEU A 422 -15.82 -27.05 6.78
C LEU A 422 -16.66 -26.93 5.51
N SER A 423 -17.02 -25.74 5.07
CA SER A 423 -17.70 -25.51 3.81
C SER A 423 -17.34 -24.16 3.19
N ALA A 424 -17.54 -24.09 1.87
CA ALA A 424 -17.57 -22.88 1.08
C ALA A 424 -18.79 -22.94 0.15
N GLU A 425 -19.71 -21.99 0.28
CA GLU A 425 -20.95 -21.94 -0.48
C GLU A 425 -21.01 -20.64 -1.27
N LEU A 426 -21.16 -20.76 -2.59
CA LEU A 426 -21.32 -19.64 -3.51
C LEU A 426 -22.82 -19.39 -3.74
N ALA A 427 -23.25 -18.12 -3.68
CA ALA A 427 -24.65 -17.69 -3.85
C ALA A 427 -24.82 -16.64 -4.97
#